data_fe74eb93853a42c94b89bdbe9974cc36
#
_entry.id   fe74eb93853a42c94b89bdbe9974cc36
#
_cell.length_a   1.000
_cell.length_b   1.000
_cell.length_c   1.000
_cell.angle_alpha   90.00
_cell.angle_beta   90.00
_cell.angle_gamma   90.00
#
_symmetry.space_group_name_H-M   'P 1'
#
loop_
_entity.id
_entity.type
_entity.pdbx_description
1 polymer ?
#
loop_
_entity_poly.entity_id
_entity_poly.type
_entity_poly.pdbx_seq_one_letter_code
_entity_poly.pdbx_strand_id
1 'polypeptide(L)'
;GLPLVIIASCFLLFSYFGRYAPEIISHGGLSLNRLVGFQWLDQEAIFGIPIGVSVDFIFLFVLFGALLETAGGGKYFLDLAFAMVGKMRGGPAKAAILGSGMTGLISGSSIANTVTTGTFTIPIMKKTGFSKEKAGAIEVSSSVNGQIMPPVMGAAAFVMASFIGVTYFEIVKHAFLPAIISYIALFYISHLEALKLNLKGMDDADVPHLKKTFLSGIHFLIPIFVLIYTLVYLRFTASYSIFYATITLVLVNLINLLIKNEIKKDALKEWFNQTIVGFEKGALNMVAVGIAIATAGIIVGAVGSTGLSTNLIIVIESIAKDNVCLLYTSDAAD
;
A
#
# COMPACT_ATOMS: atom_id res chain seq x y z
N GLY A 1 -15.54 1.13 0.93
CA GLY A 1 -16.55 0.77 -0.05
C GLY A 1 -17.68 -0.05 0.56
N LEU A 2 -18.71 -0.38 -0.20
CA LEU A 2 -19.91 -1.09 0.27
C LEU A 2 -19.59 -2.39 1.05
N PRO A 3 -18.66 -3.24 0.64
CA PRO A 3 -18.33 -4.47 1.38
C PRO A 3 -17.90 -4.20 2.83
N LEU A 4 -17.07 -3.20 3.05
CA LEU A 4 -16.58 -2.84 4.39
C LEU A 4 -17.73 -2.34 5.29
N VAL A 5 -18.66 -1.57 4.72
CA VAL A 5 -19.86 -1.10 5.43
C VAL A 5 -20.74 -2.28 5.83
N ILE A 6 -20.95 -3.25 4.93
CA ILE A 6 -21.72 -4.46 5.22
C ILE A 6 -21.09 -5.24 6.38
N ILE A 7 -19.78 -5.48 6.31
CA ILE A 7 -19.06 -6.22 7.36
C ILE A 7 -19.17 -5.49 8.71
N ALA A 8 -18.90 -4.20 8.77
CA ALA A 8 -19.02 -3.43 10.01
C ALA A 8 -20.47 -3.44 10.55
N SER A 9 -21.46 -3.33 9.66
CA SER A 9 -22.86 -3.41 10.07
C SER A 9 -23.22 -4.79 10.63
N CYS A 10 -22.72 -5.87 10.05
CA CYS A 10 -22.90 -7.22 10.57
C CYS A 10 -22.30 -7.36 11.97
N PHE A 11 -21.10 -6.82 12.22
CA PHE A 11 -20.48 -6.84 13.55
C PHE A 11 -21.26 -6.00 14.57
N LEU A 12 -21.78 -4.84 14.19
CA LEU A 12 -22.63 -4.03 15.07
C LEU A 12 -23.95 -4.74 15.39
N LEU A 13 -24.60 -5.36 14.40
CA LEU A 13 -25.81 -6.17 14.61
C LEU A 13 -25.50 -7.38 15.48
N PHE A 14 -24.38 -8.07 15.27
CA PHE A 14 -23.94 -9.14 16.14
C PHE A 14 -23.76 -8.67 17.58
N SER A 15 -23.11 -7.53 17.80
CA SER A 15 -22.93 -6.96 19.15
C SER A 15 -24.26 -6.64 19.84
N TYR A 16 -25.26 -6.21 19.09
CA TYR A 16 -26.62 -5.91 19.65
C TYR A 16 -27.45 -7.17 19.87
N PHE A 17 -27.49 -8.07 18.86
CA PHE A 17 -28.33 -9.28 18.85
C PHE A 17 -27.60 -10.54 19.35
N GLY A 18 -26.45 -10.42 20.02
CA GLY A 18 -25.63 -11.55 20.44
C GLY A 18 -26.29 -12.70 21.17
N ARG A 19 -27.45 -12.43 21.82
CA ARG A 19 -28.27 -13.47 22.50
C ARG A 19 -28.91 -14.47 21.53
N TYR A 20 -29.07 -14.08 20.27
CA TYR A 20 -29.66 -14.91 19.21
C TYR A 20 -28.61 -15.59 18.34
N ALA A 21 -27.34 -15.35 18.62
CA ALA A 21 -26.23 -15.97 17.88
C ALA A 21 -26.11 -17.47 18.25
N PRO A 22 -25.48 -18.29 17.39
CA PRO A 22 -25.16 -19.67 17.70
C PRO A 22 -24.43 -19.80 19.05
N GLU A 23 -24.67 -20.88 19.80
CA GLU A 23 -24.18 -21.08 21.16
C GLU A 23 -22.68 -20.83 21.32
N ILE A 24 -21.87 -21.18 20.30
CA ILE A 24 -20.43 -21.05 20.26
C ILE A 24 -19.95 -19.58 20.32
N ILE A 25 -20.70 -18.66 19.71
CA ILE A 25 -20.36 -17.24 19.62
C ILE A 25 -21.39 -16.35 20.32
N SER A 26 -22.35 -16.96 21.05
CA SER A 26 -23.40 -16.23 21.75
C SER A 26 -22.82 -15.41 22.92
N HIS A 27 -23.39 -14.23 23.13
CA HIS A 27 -23.09 -13.36 24.26
C HIS A 27 -24.30 -12.59 24.72
N GLY A 28 -24.21 -11.92 25.87
CA GLY A 28 -25.36 -11.26 26.51
C GLY A 28 -26.08 -10.16 25.70
N GLY A 29 -25.51 -9.74 24.56
CA GLY A 29 -25.97 -8.60 23.77
C GLY A 29 -25.70 -7.27 24.46
N LEU A 30 -25.42 -6.24 23.70
CA LEU A 30 -25.21 -4.89 24.23
C LEU A 30 -26.47 -4.05 24.04
N SER A 31 -26.82 -3.23 25.04
CA SER A 31 -27.86 -2.21 24.86
C SER A 31 -27.35 -1.13 23.89
N LEU A 32 -28.25 -0.44 23.19
CA LEU A 32 -27.88 0.58 22.21
C LEU A 32 -26.98 1.65 22.81
N ASN A 33 -27.29 2.13 24.02
CA ASN A 33 -26.46 3.14 24.72
C ASN A 33 -25.06 2.62 25.00
N ARG A 34 -24.95 1.35 25.40
CA ARG A 34 -23.65 0.72 25.69
C ARG A 34 -22.85 0.49 24.42
N LEU A 35 -23.52 0.07 23.33
CA LEU A 35 -22.89 -0.11 22.02
C LEU A 35 -22.36 1.23 21.48
N VAL A 36 -23.19 2.27 21.49
CA VAL A 36 -22.78 3.61 21.01
C VAL A 36 -21.69 4.19 21.91
N GLY A 37 -21.83 4.08 23.23
CA GLY A 37 -20.83 4.56 24.19
C GLY A 37 -19.47 3.90 23.97
N PHE A 38 -19.45 2.56 23.82
CA PHE A 38 -18.21 1.83 23.55
C PHE A 38 -17.59 2.25 22.23
N GLN A 39 -18.35 2.34 21.15
CA GLN A 39 -17.82 2.70 19.83
C GLN A 39 -17.24 4.13 19.75
N TRP A 40 -17.82 5.08 20.50
CA TRP A 40 -17.44 6.50 20.42
C TRP A 40 -16.54 7.01 21.55
N LEU A 41 -16.62 6.41 22.73
CA LEU A 41 -15.92 6.93 23.93
C LEU A 41 -14.76 6.03 24.37
N ASP A 42 -14.71 4.79 23.87
CA ASP A 42 -13.66 3.87 24.22
C ASP A 42 -12.47 3.97 23.25
N GLN A 43 -11.25 3.73 23.77
CA GLN A 43 -10.03 3.72 22.99
C GLN A 43 -9.73 2.38 22.31
N GLU A 44 -10.64 1.43 22.39
CA GLU A 44 -10.53 0.11 21.77
C GLU A 44 -11.39 -0.05 20.51
N ALA A 45 -12.11 1.00 20.10
CA ALA A 45 -13.01 0.98 18.96
C ALA A 45 -12.60 1.98 17.86
N ILE A 46 -13.50 2.88 17.46
CA ILE A 46 -13.24 3.83 16.35
C ILE A 46 -11.98 4.65 16.60
N PHE A 47 -11.80 5.17 17.82
CA PHE A 47 -10.66 6.00 18.21
C PHE A 47 -9.53 5.18 18.85
N GLY A 48 -9.49 3.88 18.59
CA GLY A 48 -8.49 2.95 19.09
C GLY A 48 -7.18 2.95 18.31
N ILE A 49 -6.41 1.87 18.48
CA ILE A 49 -5.10 1.66 17.85
C ILE A 49 -5.11 1.96 16.35
N PRO A 50 -6.10 1.49 15.54
CA PRO A 50 -6.05 1.71 14.10
C PRO A 50 -6.03 3.19 13.71
N ILE A 51 -6.87 4.02 14.33
CA ILE A 51 -6.91 5.45 14.00
C ILE A 51 -5.68 6.19 14.54
N GLY A 52 -5.16 5.79 15.71
CA GLY A 52 -3.90 6.32 16.25
C GLY A 52 -2.74 6.10 15.28
N VAL A 53 -2.57 4.88 14.78
CA VAL A 53 -1.57 4.53 13.76
C VAL A 53 -1.76 5.35 12.48
N SER A 54 -3.00 5.63 12.11
CA SER A 54 -3.33 6.45 10.94
C SER A 54 -2.78 7.87 11.05
N VAL A 55 -2.87 8.47 12.25
CA VAL A 55 -2.37 9.82 12.53
C VAL A 55 -0.85 9.83 12.69
N ASP A 56 -0.30 8.87 13.43
CA ASP A 56 1.11 8.88 13.81
C ASP A 56 2.06 8.50 12.67
N PHE A 57 1.62 7.61 11.78
CA PHE A 57 2.49 7.05 10.76
C PHE A 57 1.92 7.20 9.34
N ILE A 58 0.71 6.70 9.10
CA ILE A 58 0.19 6.49 7.74
C ILE A 58 0.06 7.83 7.00
N PHE A 59 -0.40 8.88 7.68
CA PHE A 59 -0.54 10.21 7.07
C PHE A 59 0.76 10.70 6.44
N LEU A 60 1.88 10.58 7.14
CA LEU A 60 3.18 11.03 6.63
C LEU A 60 3.64 10.24 5.42
N PHE A 61 3.39 8.92 5.38
CA PHE A 61 3.73 8.09 4.23
C PHE A 61 2.85 8.38 3.01
N VAL A 62 1.55 8.57 3.22
CA VAL A 62 0.61 8.98 2.16
C VAL A 62 0.98 10.34 1.59
N LEU A 63 1.36 11.27 2.45
CA LEU A 63 1.82 12.60 2.05
C LEU A 63 3.11 12.54 1.23
N PHE A 64 4.10 11.77 1.69
CA PHE A 64 5.36 11.55 0.97
C PHE A 64 5.10 10.99 -0.43
N GLY A 65 4.24 9.96 -0.53
CA GLY A 65 3.86 9.36 -1.81
C GLY A 65 3.22 10.38 -2.76
N ALA A 66 2.28 11.18 -2.27
CA ALA A 66 1.60 12.21 -3.06
C ALA A 66 2.54 13.32 -3.52
N LEU A 67 3.47 13.76 -2.67
CA LEU A 67 4.51 14.75 -3.02
C LEU A 67 5.46 14.21 -4.08
N LEU A 68 5.88 12.96 -3.96
CA LEU A 68 6.76 12.33 -4.94
C LEU A 68 6.06 12.13 -6.30
N GLU A 69 4.77 11.76 -6.28
CA GLU A 69 3.96 11.64 -7.49
C GLU A 69 3.79 12.99 -8.20
N THR A 70 3.45 14.05 -7.46
CA THR A 70 3.30 15.39 -8.05
C THR A 70 4.61 15.98 -8.56
N ALA A 71 5.75 15.61 -7.98
CA ALA A 71 7.07 15.96 -8.47
C ALA A 71 7.46 15.20 -9.77
N GLY A 72 6.68 14.17 -10.17
CA GLY A 72 6.92 13.38 -11.38
C GLY A 72 7.61 12.04 -11.16
N GLY A 73 7.78 11.61 -9.90
CA GLY A 73 8.43 10.34 -9.56
C GLY A 73 7.73 9.12 -10.15
N GLY A 74 6.39 9.09 -10.16
CA GLY A 74 5.64 7.96 -10.73
C GLY A 74 5.95 7.74 -12.21
N LYS A 75 5.97 8.82 -13.01
CA LYS A 75 6.35 8.74 -14.44
C LYS A 75 7.80 8.27 -14.61
N TYR A 76 8.70 8.80 -13.81
CA TYR A 76 10.11 8.39 -13.85
C TYR A 76 10.30 6.89 -13.63
N PHE A 77 9.65 6.32 -12.61
CA PHE A 77 9.77 4.88 -12.32
C PHE A 77 9.15 4.03 -13.43
N LEU A 78 8.07 4.48 -14.01
CA LEU A 78 7.44 3.79 -15.13
C LEU A 78 8.35 3.81 -16.37
N ASP A 79 8.88 4.97 -16.74
CA ASP A 79 9.82 5.13 -17.86
C ASP A 79 11.09 4.29 -17.64
N LEU A 80 11.58 4.22 -16.41
CA LEU A 80 12.73 3.39 -16.04
C LEU A 80 12.41 1.89 -16.22
N ALA A 81 11.22 1.43 -15.77
CA ALA A 81 10.78 0.06 -15.96
C ALA A 81 10.67 -0.30 -17.46
N PHE A 82 10.11 0.58 -18.30
CA PHE A 82 10.08 0.38 -19.74
C PHE A 82 11.49 0.32 -20.34
N ALA A 83 12.40 1.18 -19.90
CA ALA A 83 13.78 1.17 -20.35
C ALA A 83 14.54 -0.13 -20.00
N MET A 84 14.20 -0.75 -18.87
CA MET A 84 14.83 -1.99 -18.41
C MET A 84 14.32 -3.24 -19.13
N VAL A 85 13.01 -3.38 -19.30
CA VAL A 85 12.41 -4.64 -19.75
C VAL A 85 11.50 -4.52 -20.97
N GLY A 86 11.29 -3.32 -21.51
CA GLY A 86 10.36 -3.09 -22.63
C GLY A 86 10.68 -3.90 -23.88
N LYS A 87 11.96 -4.16 -24.18
CA LYS A 87 12.41 -4.99 -25.32
C LYS A 87 12.22 -6.49 -25.11
N MET A 88 12.01 -6.94 -23.88
CA MET A 88 11.81 -8.36 -23.61
C MET A 88 10.47 -8.84 -24.17
N ARG A 89 10.38 -10.14 -24.47
CA ARG A 89 9.10 -10.74 -24.88
C ARG A 89 8.00 -10.47 -23.83
N GLY A 90 6.88 -9.87 -24.25
CA GLY A 90 5.85 -9.37 -23.35
C GLY A 90 6.32 -8.17 -22.51
N GLY A 91 7.28 -7.39 -23.02
CA GLY A 91 7.92 -6.27 -22.34
C GLY A 91 6.97 -5.30 -21.66
N PRO A 92 5.88 -4.85 -22.30
CA PRO A 92 4.91 -3.96 -21.66
C PRO A 92 4.30 -4.50 -20.38
N ALA A 93 3.94 -5.78 -20.33
CA ALA A 93 3.41 -6.42 -19.12
C ALA A 93 4.48 -6.46 -18.00
N LYS A 94 5.71 -6.81 -18.37
CA LYS A 94 6.84 -6.82 -17.44
C LYS A 94 7.18 -5.42 -16.93
N ALA A 95 7.14 -4.41 -17.81
CA ALA A 95 7.34 -3.02 -17.43
C ALA A 95 6.21 -2.51 -16.51
N ALA A 96 4.96 -2.92 -16.76
CA ALA A 96 3.86 -2.64 -15.85
C ALA A 96 4.11 -3.23 -14.46
N ILE A 97 4.54 -4.51 -14.37
CA ILE A 97 4.82 -5.17 -13.11
C ILE A 97 5.97 -4.47 -12.35
N LEU A 98 7.09 -4.20 -13.00
CA LEU A 98 8.21 -3.51 -12.37
C LEU A 98 7.87 -2.07 -12.03
N GLY A 99 7.20 -1.34 -12.94
CA GLY A 99 6.77 0.04 -12.71
C GLY A 99 5.80 0.14 -11.54
N SER A 100 4.79 -0.73 -11.47
CA SER A 100 3.86 -0.81 -10.33
C SER A 100 4.59 -1.20 -9.03
N GLY A 101 5.59 -2.07 -9.10
CA GLY A 101 6.43 -2.38 -7.94
C GLY A 101 7.21 -1.16 -7.44
N MET A 102 7.84 -0.43 -8.34
CA MET A 102 8.61 0.77 -8.01
C MET A 102 7.72 1.93 -7.52
N THR A 103 6.56 2.13 -8.11
CA THR A 103 5.57 3.11 -7.63
C THR A 103 4.89 2.65 -6.35
N GLY A 104 4.68 1.35 -6.19
CA GLY A 104 4.19 0.73 -4.96
C GLY A 104 5.10 0.95 -3.75
N LEU A 105 6.44 0.97 -3.96
CA LEU A 105 7.42 1.36 -2.93
C LEU A 105 7.11 2.72 -2.28
N ILE A 106 6.27 3.53 -2.91
CA ILE A 106 6.09 4.94 -2.58
C ILE A 106 4.64 5.22 -2.20
N SER A 107 3.67 4.74 -2.99
CA SER A 107 2.26 5.12 -2.84
C SER A 107 1.54 4.37 -1.72
N GLY A 108 1.96 3.15 -1.41
CA GLY A 108 1.28 2.29 -0.44
C GLY A 108 -0.21 1.99 -0.76
N SER A 109 -0.73 2.51 -1.86
CA SER A 109 -2.14 2.40 -2.27
C SER A 109 -2.26 1.70 -3.62
N SER A 110 -2.89 0.51 -3.62
CA SER A 110 -3.14 -0.24 -4.86
C SER A 110 -4.07 0.51 -5.82
N ILE A 111 -5.05 1.24 -5.31
CA ILE A 111 -6.01 1.99 -6.12
C ILE A 111 -5.29 3.15 -6.81
N ALA A 112 -4.56 3.97 -6.06
CA ALA A 112 -3.79 5.08 -6.62
C ALA A 112 -2.76 4.58 -7.63
N ASN A 113 -2.04 3.50 -7.30
CA ASN A 113 -1.06 2.88 -8.19
C ASN A 113 -1.70 2.40 -9.49
N THR A 114 -2.80 1.64 -9.44
CA THR A 114 -3.53 1.18 -10.63
C THR A 114 -4.01 2.33 -11.51
N VAL A 115 -4.51 3.42 -10.94
CA VAL A 115 -4.96 4.58 -11.70
C VAL A 115 -3.77 5.30 -12.34
N THR A 116 -2.68 5.49 -11.61
CA THR A 116 -1.51 6.24 -12.10
C THR A 116 -0.77 5.46 -13.18
N THR A 117 -0.43 4.20 -12.94
CA THR A 117 0.33 3.38 -13.89
C THR A 117 -0.53 2.78 -14.99
N GLY A 118 -1.75 2.34 -14.66
CA GLY A 118 -2.64 1.65 -15.59
C GLY A 118 -3.13 2.50 -16.76
N THR A 119 -3.24 3.82 -16.58
CA THR A 119 -3.57 4.75 -17.67
C THR A 119 -2.56 4.69 -18.82
N PHE A 120 -1.30 4.36 -18.53
CA PHE A 120 -0.22 4.22 -19.51
C PHE A 120 0.02 2.76 -19.90
N THR A 121 0.10 1.86 -18.93
CA THR A 121 0.51 0.47 -19.15
C THR A 121 -0.55 -0.36 -19.86
N ILE A 122 -1.83 -0.22 -19.49
CA ILE A 122 -2.93 -0.99 -20.09
C ILE A 122 -3.06 -0.73 -21.61
N PRO A 123 -3.08 0.53 -22.09
CA PRO A 123 -3.09 0.79 -23.53
C PRO A 123 -1.89 0.17 -24.27
N ILE A 124 -0.69 0.25 -23.69
CA ILE A 124 0.52 -0.30 -24.32
C ILE A 124 0.47 -1.83 -24.35
N MET A 125 0.05 -2.48 -23.26
CA MET A 125 -0.15 -3.93 -23.23
C MET A 125 -1.17 -4.40 -24.29
N LYS A 126 -2.27 -3.66 -24.45
CA LYS A 126 -3.28 -3.95 -25.49
C LYS A 126 -2.70 -3.81 -26.90
N LYS A 127 -1.94 -2.72 -27.16
CA LYS A 127 -1.30 -2.47 -28.45
C LYS A 127 -0.33 -3.60 -28.84
N THR A 128 0.31 -4.23 -27.86
CA THR A 128 1.25 -5.35 -28.09
C THR A 128 0.60 -6.74 -28.13
N GLY A 129 -0.74 -6.83 -27.97
CA GLY A 129 -1.50 -8.05 -28.21
C GLY A 129 -2.06 -8.75 -26.97
N PHE A 130 -1.92 -8.17 -25.78
CA PHE A 130 -2.68 -8.66 -24.62
C PHE A 130 -4.17 -8.29 -24.74
N SER A 131 -5.06 -9.19 -24.31
CA SER A 131 -6.48 -8.84 -24.19
C SER A 131 -6.68 -7.79 -23.12
N LYS A 132 -7.80 -7.02 -23.18
CA LYS A 132 -8.11 -5.97 -22.20
C LYS A 132 -8.24 -6.52 -20.77
N GLU A 133 -8.79 -7.73 -20.63
CA GLU A 133 -8.98 -8.43 -19.37
C GLU A 133 -7.62 -8.80 -18.76
N LYS A 134 -6.70 -9.36 -19.57
CA LYS A 134 -5.36 -9.74 -19.12
C LYS A 134 -4.50 -8.52 -18.77
N ALA A 135 -4.57 -7.47 -19.60
CA ALA A 135 -3.86 -6.22 -19.32
C ALA A 135 -4.35 -5.59 -18.01
N GLY A 136 -5.67 -5.55 -17.78
CA GLY A 136 -6.24 -5.09 -16.53
C GLY A 136 -5.87 -5.97 -15.33
N ALA A 137 -5.90 -7.30 -15.50
CA ALA A 137 -5.55 -8.24 -14.44
C ALA A 137 -4.07 -8.11 -14.02
N ILE A 138 -3.14 -7.99 -15.00
CA ILE A 138 -1.71 -7.79 -14.72
C ILE A 138 -1.50 -6.48 -13.95
N GLU A 139 -2.12 -5.40 -14.39
CA GLU A 139 -2.00 -4.08 -13.76
C GLU A 139 -2.52 -4.09 -12.32
N VAL A 140 -3.74 -4.60 -12.11
CA VAL A 140 -4.36 -4.66 -10.78
C VAL A 140 -3.55 -5.56 -9.83
N SER A 141 -3.14 -6.76 -10.29
CA SER A 141 -2.34 -7.68 -9.49
C SER A 141 -0.99 -7.08 -9.09
N SER A 142 -0.34 -6.37 -10.02
CA SER A 142 0.94 -5.69 -9.76
C SER A 142 0.78 -4.57 -8.74
N SER A 143 -0.30 -3.79 -8.87
CA SER A 143 -0.61 -2.67 -7.98
C SER A 143 -0.99 -3.14 -6.57
N VAL A 144 -1.73 -4.25 -6.46
CA VAL A 144 -2.06 -4.88 -5.16
C VAL A 144 -0.79 -5.39 -4.47
N ASN A 145 0.10 -6.05 -5.21
CA ASN A 145 1.40 -6.47 -4.69
C ASN A 145 2.27 -5.29 -4.21
N GLY A 146 2.07 -4.09 -4.74
CA GLY A 146 2.74 -2.88 -4.28
C GLY A 146 2.48 -2.56 -2.80
N GLN A 147 1.33 -2.99 -2.25
CA GLN A 147 1.00 -2.76 -0.83
C GLN A 147 1.87 -3.57 0.14
N ILE A 148 2.45 -4.68 -0.30
CA ILE A 148 3.38 -5.48 0.51
C ILE A 148 4.84 -5.16 0.21
N MET A 149 5.12 -4.25 -0.73
CA MET A 149 6.50 -3.94 -1.15
C MET A 149 7.14 -2.92 -0.21
N PRO A 150 8.20 -3.31 0.53
CA PRO A 150 8.94 -2.39 1.37
C PRO A 150 9.65 -1.29 0.55
N PRO A 151 9.93 -0.09 1.12
CA PRO A 151 9.83 0.25 2.54
C PRO A 151 8.51 0.90 2.97
N VAL A 152 7.66 1.38 2.07
CA VAL A 152 6.45 2.16 2.46
C VAL A 152 5.28 1.24 2.78
N MET A 153 5.03 0.22 1.95
CA MET A 153 3.93 -0.73 2.11
C MET A 153 2.55 -0.05 2.22
N GLY A 154 1.49 -0.81 2.40
CA GLY A 154 0.15 -0.30 2.64
C GLY A 154 -0.14 -0.03 4.13
N ALA A 155 -1.24 0.65 4.40
CA ALA A 155 -1.68 1.01 5.74
C ALA A 155 -1.76 -0.18 6.71
N ALA A 156 -2.11 -1.37 6.20
CA ALA A 156 -2.23 -2.59 6.99
C ALA A 156 -0.92 -2.99 7.69
N ALA A 157 0.24 -2.71 7.10
CA ALA A 157 1.53 -3.05 7.70
C ALA A 157 1.81 -2.27 9.00
N PHE A 158 1.39 -1.02 9.06
CA PHE A 158 1.53 -0.18 10.26
C PHE A 158 0.58 -0.64 11.36
N VAL A 159 -0.67 -0.94 10.98
CA VAL A 159 -1.68 -1.46 11.91
C VAL A 159 -1.22 -2.80 12.48
N MET A 160 -0.71 -3.70 11.63
CA MET A 160 -0.14 -4.99 12.04
C MET A 160 1.00 -4.81 13.05
N ALA A 161 1.96 -3.92 12.78
CA ALA A 161 3.06 -3.63 13.71
C ALA A 161 2.56 -3.25 15.10
N SER A 162 1.53 -2.42 15.17
CA SER A 162 0.95 -1.95 16.43
C SER A 162 0.17 -3.04 17.17
N PHE A 163 -0.58 -3.89 16.48
CA PHE A 163 -1.32 -4.99 17.10
C PHE A 163 -0.40 -6.09 17.64
N ILE A 164 0.66 -6.43 16.90
CA ILE A 164 1.62 -7.47 17.30
C ILE A 164 2.64 -6.93 18.33
N GLY A 165 2.75 -5.59 18.47
CA GLY A 165 3.69 -4.97 19.40
C GLY A 165 5.14 -5.01 18.92
N VAL A 166 5.37 -5.09 17.60
CA VAL A 166 6.71 -5.09 16.99
C VAL A 166 7.02 -3.76 16.32
N THR A 167 8.31 -3.52 16.02
CA THR A 167 8.69 -2.32 15.26
C THR A 167 8.26 -2.44 13.80
N TYR A 168 7.95 -1.31 13.16
CA TYR A 168 7.67 -1.29 11.72
C TYR A 168 8.80 -1.91 10.88
N PHE A 169 10.05 -1.75 11.31
CA PHE A 169 11.20 -2.35 10.65
C PHE A 169 11.16 -3.89 10.67
N GLU A 170 10.63 -4.51 11.71
CA GLU A 170 10.44 -5.97 11.74
C GLU A 170 9.43 -6.42 10.69
N ILE A 171 8.31 -5.70 10.55
CA ILE A 171 7.34 -5.98 9.49
C ILE A 171 8.00 -5.83 8.10
N VAL A 172 8.79 -4.76 7.88
CA VAL A 172 9.55 -4.56 6.63
C VAL A 172 10.44 -5.76 6.30
N LYS A 173 11.19 -6.27 7.26
CA LYS A 173 12.06 -7.45 7.07
C LYS A 173 11.28 -8.69 6.67
N HIS A 174 10.18 -8.97 7.35
CA HIS A 174 9.37 -10.15 7.09
C HIS A 174 8.56 -10.05 5.79
N ALA A 175 8.11 -8.86 5.42
CA ALA A 175 7.38 -8.61 4.16
C ALA A 175 8.28 -8.67 2.92
N PHE A 176 9.59 -8.45 3.06
CA PHE A 176 10.51 -8.34 1.94
C PHE A 176 10.55 -9.60 1.06
N LEU A 177 10.70 -10.77 1.68
CA LEU A 177 10.76 -12.03 0.95
C LEU A 177 9.45 -12.41 0.25
N PRO A 178 8.27 -12.38 0.90
CA PRO A 178 6.99 -12.58 0.26
C PRO A 178 6.74 -11.62 -0.91
N ALA A 179 7.09 -10.35 -0.75
CA ALA A 179 6.94 -9.35 -1.80
C ALA A 179 7.76 -9.72 -3.05
N ILE A 180 9.05 -10.04 -2.88
CA ILE A 180 9.92 -10.46 -4.00
C ILE A 180 9.38 -11.71 -4.68
N ILE A 181 9.00 -12.73 -3.92
CA ILE A 181 8.44 -13.98 -4.49
C ILE A 181 7.19 -13.69 -5.30
N SER A 182 6.29 -12.86 -4.78
CA SER A 182 5.05 -12.48 -5.46
C SER A 182 5.32 -11.74 -6.78
N TYR A 183 6.26 -10.78 -6.78
CA TYR A 183 6.64 -10.07 -8.01
C TYR A 183 7.33 -10.97 -9.02
N ILE A 184 8.22 -11.88 -8.59
CA ILE A 184 8.86 -12.87 -9.47
C ILE A 184 7.81 -13.80 -10.07
N ALA A 185 6.86 -14.29 -9.28
CA ALA A 185 5.78 -15.15 -9.75
C ALA A 185 4.92 -14.43 -10.80
N LEU A 186 4.50 -13.19 -10.54
CA LEU A 186 3.71 -12.40 -11.47
C LEU A 186 4.48 -12.09 -12.76
N PHE A 187 5.76 -11.77 -12.66
CA PHE A 187 6.65 -11.54 -13.79
C PHE A 187 6.80 -12.81 -14.65
N TYR A 188 6.94 -13.98 -14.02
CA TYR A 188 7.04 -15.26 -14.70
C TYR A 188 5.72 -15.67 -15.37
N ILE A 189 4.58 -15.52 -14.67
CA ILE A 189 3.25 -15.76 -15.22
C ILE A 189 3.00 -14.90 -16.47
N SER A 190 3.33 -13.60 -16.39
CA SER A 190 3.21 -12.68 -17.53
C SER A 190 4.11 -13.07 -18.71
N HIS A 191 5.29 -13.65 -18.42
CA HIS A 191 6.20 -14.17 -19.44
C HIS A 191 5.63 -15.40 -20.14
N LEU A 192 5.08 -16.37 -19.38
CA LEU A 192 4.45 -17.55 -19.94
C LEU A 192 3.24 -17.19 -20.80
N GLU A 193 2.44 -16.23 -20.36
CA GLU A 193 1.31 -15.73 -21.14
C GLU A 193 1.77 -15.07 -22.46
N ALA A 194 2.83 -14.29 -22.42
CA ALA A 194 3.43 -13.69 -23.63
C ALA A 194 3.99 -14.74 -24.59
N LEU A 195 4.54 -15.86 -24.07
CA LEU A 195 4.96 -17.01 -24.87
C LEU A 195 3.77 -17.69 -25.55
N LYS A 196 2.71 -17.96 -24.78
CA LYS A 196 1.48 -18.60 -25.27
C LYS A 196 0.83 -17.79 -26.39
N LEU A 197 0.82 -16.46 -26.28
CA LEU A 197 0.25 -15.54 -27.27
C LEU A 197 1.25 -15.17 -28.38
N ASN A 198 2.46 -15.75 -28.36
CA ASN A 198 3.55 -15.43 -29.30
C ASN A 198 3.85 -13.92 -29.44
N LEU A 199 3.75 -13.18 -28.34
CA LEU A 199 3.98 -11.74 -28.31
C LEU A 199 5.47 -11.43 -28.45
N LYS A 200 5.76 -10.26 -29.03
CA LYS A 200 7.13 -9.70 -29.10
C LYS A 200 7.33 -8.65 -27.99
N GLY A 201 8.53 -8.12 -27.89
CA GLY A 201 8.82 -6.90 -27.12
C GLY A 201 8.35 -5.66 -27.86
N MET A 202 8.58 -4.50 -27.23
CA MET A 202 8.39 -3.20 -27.87
C MET A 202 9.47 -2.96 -28.91
N ASP A 203 9.15 -2.15 -29.91
CA ASP A 203 10.14 -1.72 -30.91
C ASP A 203 11.19 -0.80 -30.27
N ASP A 204 12.40 -0.85 -30.81
CA ASP A 204 13.54 -0.07 -30.27
C ASP A 204 13.27 1.46 -30.20
N ALA A 205 12.46 1.97 -31.12
CA ALA A 205 12.09 3.37 -31.17
C ALA A 205 11.16 3.80 -30.03
N ASP A 206 10.36 2.87 -29.49
CA ASP A 206 9.36 3.13 -28.45
C ASP A 206 9.91 2.92 -27.03
N VAL A 207 11.13 2.35 -26.90
CA VAL A 207 11.73 2.07 -25.59
C VAL A 207 12.67 3.20 -25.18
N PRO A 208 12.47 3.81 -24.00
CA PRO A 208 13.34 4.86 -23.49
C PRO A 208 14.80 4.37 -23.32
N HIS A 209 15.77 5.25 -23.59
CA HIS A 209 17.17 4.92 -23.35
C HIS A 209 17.50 4.81 -21.86
N LEU A 210 17.88 3.63 -21.38
CA LEU A 210 18.10 3.31 -19.97
C LEU A 210 18.99 4.34 -19.26
N LYS A 211 20.19 4.62 -19.80
CA LYS A 211 21.15 5.57 -19.19
C LYS A 211 20.57 6.98 -19.09
N LYS A 212 19.93 7.47 -20.15
CA LYS A 212 19.33 8.80 -20.17
C LYS A 212 18.16 8.90 -19.18
N THR A 213 17.29 7.90 -19.18
CA THR A 213 16.13 7.84 -18.25
C THR A 213 16.61 7.76 -16.80
N PHE A 214 17.58 6.87 -16.49
CA PHE A 214 18.12 6.75 -15.14
C PHE A 214 18.69 8.07 -14.62
N LEU A 215 19.51 8.74 -15.42
CA LEU A 215 20.14 10.02 -15.01
C LEU A 215 19.15 11.17 -14.90
N SER A 216 18.05 11.17 -15.69
CA SER A 216 17.08 12.25 -15.68
C SER A 216 16.28 12.35 -14.37
N GLY A 217 16.13 11.25 -13.66
CA GLY A 217 15.33 11.19 -12.43
C GLY A 217 16.06 10.61 -11.21
N ILE A 218 17.40 10.53 -11.25
CA ILE A 218 18.21 10.02 -10.14
C ILE A 218 17.92 10.75 -8.82
N HIS A 219 17.52 12.01 -8.89
CA HIS A 219 17.16 12.82 -7.74
C HIS A 219 15.96 12.27 -6.96
N PHE A 220 15.06 11.51 -7.60
CA PHE A 220 13.94 10.83 -6.91
C PHE A 220 14.40 9.65 -6.05
N LEU A 221 15.56 9.08 -6.33
CA LEU A 221 16.11 7.99 -5.52
C LEU A 221 16.72 8.50 -4.21
N ILE A 222 17.12 9.79 -4.12
CA ILE A 222 17.74 10.37 -2.93
C ILE A 222 16.80 10.30 -1.71
N PRO A 223 15.54 10.78 -1.76
CA PRO A 223 14.62 10.69 -0.62
C PRO A 223 14.34 9.24 -0.20
N ILE A 224 14.25 8.32 -1.17
CA ILE A 224 14.03 6.89 -0.89
C ILE A 224 15.26 6.31 -0.19
N PHE A 225 16.46 6.66 -0.64
CA PHE A 225 17.71 6.26 0.03
C PHE A 225 17.76 6.80 1.47
N VAL A 226 17.39 8.07 1.69
CA VAL A 226 17.32 8.67 3.03
C VAL A 226 16.32 7.91 3.90
N LEU A 227 15.14 7.57 3.39
CA LEU A 227 14.15 6.76 4.11
C LEU A 227 14.73 5.42 4.54
N ILE A 228 15.34 4.68 3.61
CA ILE A 228 15.91 3.37 3.88
C ILE A 228 17.08 3.49 4.86
N TYR A 229 17.97 4.46 4.67
CA TYR A 229 19.14 4.68 5.53
C TYR A 229 18.74 5.01 6.97
N THR A 230 17.79 5.91 7.17
CA THR A 230 17.33 6.30 8.50
C THR A 230 16.55 5.17 9.19
N LEU A 231 15.72 4.43 8.45
CA LEU A 231 14.92 3.33 8.99
C LEU A 231 15.76 2.08 9.31
N VAL A 232 16.65 1.70 8.37
CA VAL A 232 17.38 0.41 8.46
C VAL A 232 18.69 0.56 9.21
N TYR A 233 19.49 1.58 8.90
CA TYR A 233 20.83 1.75 9.46
C TYR A 233 20.81 2.56 10.77
N LEU A 234 20.16 3.73 10.77
CA LEU A 234 20.06 4.56 11.97
C LEU A 234 18.99 4.06 12.97
N ARG A 235 18.13 3.12 12.57
CA ARG A 235 17.06 2.54 13.42
C ARG A 235 16.11 3.60 13.98
N PHE A 236 15.86 4.65 13.23
CA PHE A 236 14.86 5.65 13.61
C PHE A 236 13.45 5.05 13.53
N THR A 237 12.51 5.68 14.23
CA THR A 237 11.09 5.33 14.08
C THR A 237 10.61 5.61 12.65
N ALA A 238 9.54 4.94 12.23
CA ALA A 238 8.97 5.10 10.91
C ALA A 238 8.60 6.58 10.64
N SER A 239 8.01 7.27 11.64
CA SER A 239 7.62 8.69 11.54
C SER A 239 8.82 9.62 11.33
N TYR A 240 9.89 9.44 12.07
CA TYR A 240 11.11 10.24 11.87
C TYR A 240 11.76 9.97 10.53
N SER A 241 11.82 8.70 10.12
CA SER A 241 12.44 8.31 8.86
C SER A 241 11.72 8.93 7.66
N ILE A 242 10.39 8.85 7.63
CA ILE A 242 9.60 9.43 6.55
C ILE A 242 9.59 10.97 6.58
N PHE A 243 9.67 11.58 7.76
CA PHE A 243 9.78 13.03 7.91
C PHE A 243 11.06 13.55 7.25
N TYR A 244 12.22 12.95 7.54
CA TYR A 244 13.48 13.32 6.89
C TYR A 244 13.45 13.06 5.38
N ALA A 245 12.86 11.95 4.94
CA ALA A 245 12.71 11.65 3.53
C ALA A 245 11.81 12.71 2.83
N THR A 246 10.74 13.15 3.48
CA THR A 246 9.82 14.17 2.94
C THR A 246 10.51 15.52 2.81
N ILE A 247 11.25 15.96 3.83
CA ILE A 247 12.05 17.20 3.75
C ILE A 247 13.06 17.09 2.61
N THR A 248 13.78 15.96 2.54
CA THR A 248 14.76 15.73 1.47
C THR A 248 14.10 15.79 0.10
N LEU A 249 12.92 15.20 -0.08
CA LEU A 249 12.17 15.25 -1.33
C LEU A 249 11.84 16.68 -1.75
N VAL A 250 11.30 17.48 -0.83
CA VAL A 250 10.90 18.86 -1.09
C VAL A 250 12.11 19.72 -1.47
N LEU A 251 13.24 19.54 -0.76
CA LEU A 251 14.50 20.27 -1.04
C LEU A 251 15.15 19.84 -2.36
N VAL A 252 15.22 18.54 -2.62
CA VAL A 252 15.83 18.00 -3.84
C VAL A 252 15.00 18.37 -5.06
N ASN A 253 13.67 18.38 -4.95
CA ASN A 253 12.79 18.84 -6.03
C ASN A 253 13.01 20.34 -6.31
N LEU A 254 13.16 21.18 -5.29
CA LEU A 254 13.51 22.59 -5.45
C LEU A 254 14.83 22.76 -6.22
N ILE A 255 15.88 22.06 -5.79
CA ILE A 255 17.20 22.13 -6.42
C ILE A 255 17.12 21.70 -7.88
N ASN A 256 16.41 20.60 -8.17
CA ASN A 256 16.23 20.10 -9.53
C ASN A 256 15.52 21.12 -10.43
N LEU A 257 14.46 21.76 -9.95
CA LEU A 257 13.75 22.79 -10.71
C LEU A 257 14.59 24.05 -10.92
N LEU A 258 15.40 24.45 -9.93
CA LEU A 258 16.33 25.57 -10.06
C LEU A 258 17.46 25.31 -11.08
N ILE A 259 17.85 24.05 -11.24
CA ILE A 259 18.87 23.65 -12.26
C ILE A 259 18.24 23.58 -13.65
N LYS A 260 16.98 23.11 -13.75
CA LYS A 260 16.29 22.90 -15.03
C LYS A 260 15.78 24.19 -15.67
N ASN A 261 15.30 25.13 -14.87
CA ASN A 261 14.66 26.36 -15.34
C ASN A 261 15.68 27.50 -15.40
N GLU A 262 15.79 28.18 -16.53
CA GLU A 262 16.65 29.37 -16.71
C GLU A 262 16.20 30.53 -15.82
N ILE A 263 14.89 30.65 -15.62
CA ILE A 263 14.29 31.72 -14.78
C ILE A 263 13.98 31.16 -13.38
N LYS A 264 14.75 31.56 -12.39
CA LYS A 264 14.61 31.11 -10.99
C LYS A 264 13.22 31.40 -10.38
N LYS A 265 12.56 32.48 -10.82
CA LYS A 265 11.22 32.85 -10.34
C LYS A 265 10.15 31.86 -10.78
N ASP A 266 10.24 31.35 -12.02
CA ASP A 266 9.32 30.34 -12.54
C ASP A 266 9.56 28.99 -11.87
N ALA A 267 10.81 28.63 -11.62
CA ALA A 267 11.17 27.44 -10.85
C ALA A 267 10.57 27.45 -9.44
N LEU A 268 10.67 28.57 -8.73
CA LEU A 268 10.09 28.74 -7.39
C LEU A 268 8.56 28.66 -7.42
N LYS A 269 7.91 29.27 -8.40
CA LYS A 269 6.46 29.21 -8.57
C LYS A 269 5.99 27.80 -8.85
N GLU A 270 6.70 27.10 -9.75
CA GLU A 270 6.39 25.70 -10.08
C GLU A 270 6.58 24.79 -8.89
N TRP A 271 7.71 24.90 -8.17
CA TRP A 271 7.96 24.14 -6.93
C TRP A 271 6.89 24.36 -5.88
N PHE A 272 6.50 25.62 -5.63
CA PHE A 272 5.48 25.95 -4.66
C PHE A 272 4.12 25.35 -5.04
N ASN A 273 3.75 25.45 -6.31
CA ASN A 273 2.52 24.88 -6.82
C ASN A 273 2.52 23.33 -6.72
N GLN A 274 3.62 22.67 -7.12
CA GLN A 274 3.74 21.22 -7.00
C GLN A 274 3.66 20.77 -5.54
N THR A 275 4.28 21.51 -4.63
CA THR A 275 4.27 21.21 -3.20
C THR A 275 2.86 21.36 -2.63
N ILE A 276 2.14 22.44 -2.91
CA ILE A 276 0.76 22.64 -2.45
C ILE A 276 -0.17 21.55 -3.01
N VAL A 277 -0.10 21.29 -4.31
CA VAL A 277 -0.91 20.22 -4.93
C VAL A 277 -0.57 18.85 -4.35
N GLY A 278 0.69 18.62 -4.00
CA GLY A 278 1.11 17.39 -3.32
C GLY A 278 0.51 17.27 -1.91
N PHE A 279 0.49 18.35 -1.15
CA PHE A 279 -0.18 18.40 0.17
C PHE A 279 -1.69 18.17 0.05
N GLU A 280 -2.34 18.82 -0.90
CA GLU A 280 -3.77 18.66 -1.16
C GLU A 280 -4.12 17.20 -1.53
N LYS A 281 -3.39 16.62 -2.47
CA LYS A 281 -3.58 15.21 -2.87
C LYS A 281 -3.31 14.25 -1.71
N GLY A 282 -2.25 14.49 -0.93
CA GLY A 282 -1.94 13.68 0.23
C GLY A 282 -3.06 13.72 1.27
N ALA A 283 -3.60 14.89 1.56
CA ALA A 283 -4.72 15.06 2.47
C ALA A 283 -6.00 14.36 1.94
N LEU A 284 -6.32 14.52 0.66
CA LEU A 284 -7.48 13.86 0.03
C LEU A 284 -7.34 12.33 0.03
N ASN A 285 -6.16 11.81 -0.29
CA ASN A 285 -5.90 10.38 -0.25
C ASN A 285 -6.06 9.82 1.17
N MET A 286 -5.68 10.61 2.19
CA MET A 286 -5.81 10.20 3.58
C MET A 286 -7.25 10.08 4.05
N VAL A 287 -8.20 10.84 3.50
CA VAL A 287 -9.63 10.73 3.85
C VAL A 287 -10.14 9.31 3.62
N ALA A 288 -9.88 8.74 2.44
CA ALA A 288 -10.32 7.38 2.13
C ALA A 288 -9.68 6.33 3.05
N VAL A 289 -8.40 6.48 3.36
CA VAL A 289 -7.65 5.61 4.26
C VAL A 289 -8.18 5.74 5.70
N GLY A 290 -8.38 6.96 6.19
CA GLY A 290 -8.90 7.22 7.53
C GLY A 290 -10.29 6.64 7.75
N ILE A 291 -11.21 6.78 6.77
CA ILE A 291 -12.54 6.18 6.85
C ILE A 291 -12.45 4.64 6.88
N ALA A 292 -11.60 4.04 6.07
CA ALA A 292 -11.42 2.60 6.07
C ALA A 292 -10.88 2.09 7.42
N ILE A 293 -9.90 2.79 7.98
CA ILE A 293 -9.29 2.45 9.27
C ILE A 293 -10.28 2.66 10.43
N ALA A 294 -11.05 3.76 10.42
CA ALA A 294 -12.10 3.98 11.42
C ALA A 294 -13.17 2.88 11.37
N THR A 295 -13.52 2.43 10.16
CA THR A 295 -14.47 1.31 10.00
C THR A 295 -13.88 -0.01 10.50
N ALA A 296 -12.59 -0.25 10.31
CA ALA A 296 -11.89 -1.38 10.91
C ALA A 296 -11.90 -1.28 12.45
N GLY A 297 -11.74 -0.08 13.02
CA GLY A 297 -11.88 0.17 14.45
C GLY A 297 -13.26 -0.24 15.00
N ILE A 298 -14.35 -0.02 14.24
CA ILE A 298 -15.69 -0.50 14.61
C ILE A 298 -15.71 -2.03 14.74
N ILE A 299 -15.08 -2.73 13.81
CA ILE A 299 -15.02 -4.20 13.82
C ILE A 299 -14.22 -4.68 15.04
N VAL A 300 -13.05 -4.09 15.26
CA VAL A 300 -12.16 -4.41 16.40
C VAL A 300 -12.91 -4.18 17.72
N GLY A 301 -13.57 -3.04 17.86
CA GLY A 301 -14.37 -2.73 19.04
C GLY A 301 -15.54 -3.70 19.26
N ALA A 302 -16.19 -4.13 18.17
CA ALA A 302 -17.25 -5.15 18.26
C ALA A 302 -16.70 -6.50 18.72
N VAL A 303 -15.56 -6.92 18.20
CA VAL A 303 -14.88 -8.18 18.61
C VAL A 303 -14.44 -8.11 20.06
N GLY A 304 -13.82 -7.00 20.51
CA GLY A 304 -13.38 -6.80 21.89
C GLY A 304 -14.54 -6.78 22.89
N SER A 305 -15.58 -5.97 22.61
CA SER A 305 -16.73 -5.79 23.50
C SER A 305 -17.64 -7.03 23.65
N THR A 306 -17.61 -7.94 22.69
CA THR A 306 -18.41 -9.18 22.69
C THR A 306 -17.65 -10.40 23.19
N GLY A 307 -16.33 -10.31 23.37
CA GLY A 307 -15.47 -11.46 23.69
C GLY A 307 -15.39 -12.51 22.57
N LEU A 308 -15.70 -12.11 21.33
CA LEU A 308 -15.72 -13.02 20.18
C LEU A 308 -14.35 -13.66 19.93
N SER A 309 -13.26 -12.93 20.12
CA SER A 309 -11.89 -13.46 19.99
C SER A 309 -11.65 -14.64 20.92
N THR A 310 -11.99 -14.50 22.21
CA THR A 310 -11.82 -15.57 23.20
C THR A 310 -12.67 -16.80 22.84
N ASN A 311 -13.91 -16.59 22.41
CA ASN A 311 -14.78 -17.68 22.00
C ASN A 311 -14.24 -18.41 20.75
N LEU A 312 -13.70 -17.69 19.79
CA LEU A 312 -13.08 -18.28 18.58
C LEU A 312 -11.83 -19.10 18.94
N ILE A 313 -10.99 -18.64 19.87
CA ILE A 313 -9.83 -19.39 20.34
C ILE A 313 -10.29 -20.73 20.95
N ILE A 314 -11.29 -20.72 21.84
CA ILE A 314 -11.83 -21.94 22.45
C ILE A 314 -12.36 -22.92 21.39
N VAL A 315 -13.04 -22.41 20.34
CA VAL A 315 -13.54 -23.22 19.24
C VAL A 315 -12.40 -23.86 18.46
N ILE A 316 -11.41 -23.06 18.10
CA ILE A 316 -10.22 -23.53 17.35
C ILE A 316 -9.49 -24.60 18.15
N GLU A 317 -9.25 -24.37 19.44
CA GLU A 317 -8.65 -25.36 20.32
C GLU A 317 -9.45 -26.66 20.39
N SER A 318 -10.79 -26.55 20.47
CA SER A 318 -11.69 -27.71 20.51
C SER A 318 -11.68 -28.54 19.22
N ILE A 319 -11.52 -27.87 18.06
CA ILE A 319 -11.42 -28.52 16.75
C ILE A 319 -10.02 -29.09 16.51
N ALA A 320 -9.00 -28.38 16.96
CA ALA A 320 -7.61 -28.79 16.78
C ALA A 320 -7.26 -30.06 17.54
N LYS A 321 -7.86 -30.34 18.71
CA LYS A 321 -7.74 -31.59 19.49
C LYS A 321 -6.31 -32.12 19.44
N ASP A 322 -5.33 -31.77 19.91
CA ASP A 322 -3.95 -32.32 19.84
C ASP A 322 -3.28 -32.31 18.46
N ASN A 323 -3.96 -31.81 17.41
CA ASN A 323 -3.34 -31.68 16.10
C ASN A 323 -2.50 -30.40 16.04
N VAL A 324 -1.21 -30.56 16.36
CA VAL A 324 -0.23 -29.45 16.44
C VAL A 324 -0.19 -28.62 15.15
N CYS A 325 -0.46 -29.22 13.98
CA CYS A 325 -0.48 -28.47 12.71
C CYS A 325 -1.67 -27.52 12.61
N LEU A 326 -2.84 -27.90 13.15
CA LEU A 326 -4.02 -27.02 13.18
C LEU A 326 -3.88 -25.93 14.25
N LEU A 327 -3.31 -26.25 15.41
CA LEU A 327 -2.97 -25.29 16.44
C LEU A 327 -1.96 -24.25 15.93
N TYR A 328 -0.91 -24.70 15.26
CA TYR A 328 0.14 -23.82 14.72
C TYR A 328 -0.38 -22.90 13.59
N THR A 329 -1.33 -23.36 12.77
CA THR A 329 -1.99 -22.51 11.78
C THR A 329 -2.93 -21.49 12.40
N SER A 330 -3.50 -21.75 13.57
CA SER A 330 -4.31 -20.76 14.29
C SER A 330 -3.45 -19.72 15.02
N ASP A 331 -2.36 -20.13 15.65
CA ASP A 331 -1.37 -19.23 16.28
C ASP A 331 -0.65 -18.34 15.26
N ALA A 332 -0.48 -18.81 14.03
CA ALA A 332 0.10 -18.03 12.94
C ALA A 332 -0.90 -17.02 12.32
N ALA A 333 -2.18 -17.10 12.68
CA ALA A 333 -3.23 -16.20 12.24
C ALA A 333 -3.53 -15.08 13.26
N ASP A 334 -3.02 -15.19 14.50
CA ASP A 334 -2.97 -14.13 15.49
C ASP A 334 -1.74 -13.21 15.24
#